data_00ee3e5fd22757957aa88902bdccae24
#
_entry.id   00ee3e5fd22757957aa88902bdccae24
#
_cell.length_a   1.000
_cell.length_b   1.000
_cell.length_c   1.000
_cell.angle_alpha   90.00
_cell.angle_beta   90.00
_cell.angle_gamma   90.00
#
_symmetry.space_group_name_H-M   'P 1'
#
loop_
_entity.id
_entity.type
_entity.pdbx_description
1 polymer ?
#
loop_
_entity_poly.entity_id
_entity_poly.type
_entity_poly.pdbx_seq_one_letter_code
_entity_poly.pdbx_strand_id
1 'polypeptide(L)'
;MIKKPKHILPTIGPSTEDEASLKQILMMSNIVRLNGSHNTLKWHKEIIKKIKKINNSTVILFDIPGIKPRTLNDSDISIKKNQVIKLIDKNYKKSTKNTIILSNPIPSLHNKADSFSISDGQYQFKIMNKGKGFIEGKSKSNCVIKPKKGVNIPFSTYDEKLQRKVYETFIRKSKSIGYDALGISFIQEAKTLSYLKSKFPEIIIVSKIENAIGLQNLSDICSNSDAVMIDRGDLSAEIKDYNLFSAITSIAKETKLKGKPLIMATENLDSMQLRSSPTKSEIVSLGYSTSLNTDKIMLSEETAISPNWKNIINWLNKFLLNESKNIYKNVFGDKRLVEDKNYSIWKTVSQLEDTPIIIFSRSGEAIQKVKSVNPFANILVFTDSSRTIKLSKFWINVECIYLKKFVNTKGNKFVFNTLKSYKNDVFGKN
;
A
#
# COMPACT_ATOMS: atom_id res chain seq x y z
N MET A 1 20.54 20.24 0.09
CA MET A 1 19.08 20.51 0.00
C MET A 1 18.35 19.21 -0.18
N ILE A 2 17.41 18.87 0.70
CA ILE A 2 16.50 17.73 0.50
C ILE A 2 15.69 17.99 -0.78
N LYS A 3 15.71 17.06 -1.72
CA LYS A 3 14.98 17.18 -2.99
C LYS A 3 13.48 17.34 -2.71
N LYS A 4 12.75 18.01 -3.62
CA LYS A 4 11.29 18.14 -3.51
C LYS A 4 10.68 16.75 -3.24
N PRO A 5 9.82 16.60 -2.21
CA PRO A 5 9.26 15.31 -1.84
C PRO A 5 8.44 14.71 -2.98
N LYS A 6 8.64 13.43 -3.24
CA LYS A 6 7.93 12.68 -4.29
C LYS A 6 6.82 11.87 -3.64
N HIS A 7 5.62 12.43 -3.59
CA HIS A 7 4.45 11.83 -2.93
C HIS A 7 3.68 10.84 -3.81
N ILE A 8 3.87 10.86 -5.13
CA ILE A 8 3.05 10.10 -6.06
C ILE A 8 3.61 8.69 -6.22
N LEU A 9 2.74 7.67 -6.16
CA LEU A 9 3.01 6.27 -6.47
C LEU A 9 2.15 5.85 -7.67
N PRO A 10 2.64 6.02 -8.91
CA PRO A 10 1.88 5.67 -10.10
C PRO A 10 1.92 4.16 -10.37
N THR A 11 0.81 3.61 -10.86
CA THR A 11 0.77 2.26 -11.43
C THR A 11 1.13 2.32 -12.90
N ILE A 12 2.09 1.49 -13.31
CA ILE A 12 2.45 1.33 -14.72
C ILE A 12 1.55 0.29 -15.38
N GLY A 13 1.02 0.64 -16.54
CA GLY A 13 0.15 -0.19 -17.33
C GLY A 13 0.16 0.22 -18.81
N PRO A 14 -0.82 -0.23 -19.62
CA PRO A 14 -0.85 -0.02 -21.08
C PRO A 14 -0.69 1.44 -21.54
N SER A 15 -1.23 2.41 -20.76
CA SER A 15 -1.12 3.84 -21.12
C SER A 15 0.24 4.46 -20.77
N THR A 16 1.10 3.73 -20.03
CA THR A 16 2.35 4.28 -19.49
C THR A 16 3.57 3.38 -19.67
N GLU A 17 3.45 2.31 -20.51
CA GLU A 17 4.52 1.32 -20.72
C GLU A 17 5.56 1.71 -21.77
N ASP A 18 5.29 2.76 -22.57
CA ASP A 18 6.24 3.27 -23.55
C ASP A 18 7.38 4.05 -22.88
N GLU A 19 8.52 4.15 -23.56
CA GLU A 19 9.74 4.74 -22.97
C GLU A 19 9.60 6.23 -22.67
N ALA A 20 8.84 6.98 -23.47
CA ALA A 20 8.64 8.41 -23.27
C ALA A 20 7.77 8.67 -22.04
N SER A 21 6.68 7.92 -21.88
CA SER A 21 5.80 7.96 -20.73
C SER A 21 6.54 7.56 -19.45
N LEU A 22 7.31 6.47 -19.49
CA LEU A 22 8.14 6.04 -18.36
C LEU A 22 9.14 7.11 -17.94
N LYS A 23 9.85 7.76 -18.88
CA LYS A 23 10.77 8.86 -18.56
C LYS A 23 10.08 9.98 -17.80
N GLN A 24 8.88 10.41 -18.26
CA GLN A 24 8.11 11.47 -17.61
C GLN A 24 7.65 11.07 -16.18
N ILE A 25 7.14 9.87 -16.01
CA ILE A 25 6.72 9.35 -14.69
C ILE A 25 7.90 9.29 -13.71
N LEU A 26 9.06 8.80 -14.15
CA LEU A 26 10.24 8.63 -13.30
C LEU A 26 10.91 9.95 -12.89
N MET A 27 10.64 11.04 -13.59
CA MET A 27 11.00 12.38 -13.11
C MET A 27 10.16 12.81 -11.90
N MET A 28 8.89 12.38 -11.83
CA MET A 28 7.93 12.79 -10.80
C MET A 28 7.83 11.79 -9.64
N SER A 29 8.23 10.53 -9.85
CA SER A 29 8.20 9.50 -8.81
C SER A 29 9.52 8.74 -8.72
N ASN A 30 9.84 8.27 -7.51
CA ASN A 30 10.98 7.40 -7.23
C ASN A 30 10.56 5.95 -6.91
N ILE A 31 9.26 5.71 -6.90
CA ILE A 31 8.63 4.40 -6.74
C ILE A 31 7.54 4.25 -7.80
N VAL A 32 7.41 3.09 -8.41
CA VAL A 32 6.28 2.75 -9.27
C VAL A 32 5.66 1.43 -8.83
N ARG A 33 4.35 1.29 -9.04
CA ARG A 33 3.60 0.06 -8.77
C ARG A 33 3.37 -0.72 -10.05
N LEU A 34 3.48 -2.04 -9.95
CA LEU A 34 3.01 -3.00 -10.95
C LEU A 34 1.94 -3.89 -10.30
N ASN A 35 0.79 -4.03 -10.95
CA ASN A 35 -0.32 -4.84 -10.44
C ASN A 35 -0.18 -6.29 -10.92
N GLY A 36 0.21 -7.20 -10.01
CA GLY A 36 0.40 -8.62 -10.30
C GLY A 36 -0.87 -9.41 -10.60
N SER A 37 -2.06 -8.79 -10.45
CA SER A 37 -3.34 -9.39 -10.88
C SER A 37 -3.60 -9.25 -12.37
N HIS A 38 -2.85 -8.41 -13.08
CA HIS A 38 -2.98 -8.13 -14.50
C HIS A 38 -1.69 -8.45 -15.24
N ASN A 39 -1.78 -8.60 -16.55
CA ASN A 39 -0.66 -8.91 -17.43
C ASN A 39 0.08 -10.24 -17.09
N THR A 40 1.17 -10.52 -17.79
CA THR A 40 1.99 -11.71 -17.59
C THR A 40 3.28 -11.39 -16.84
N LEU A 41 3.89 -12.38 -16.20
CA LEU A 41 5.21 -12.22 -15.57
C LEU A 41 6.28 -11.79 -16.59
N LYS A 42 6.15 -12.22 -17.86
CA LYS A 42 7.04 -11.78 -18.94
C LYS A 42 6.93 -10.29 -19.18
N TRP A 43 5.70 -9.76 -19.29
CA TRP A 43 5.45 -8.33 -19.45
C TRP A 43 6.04 -7.54 -18.27
N HIS A 44 5.75 -7.97 -17.04
CA HIS A 44 6.30 -7.31 -15.83
C HIS A 44 7.83 -7.25 -15.85
N LYS A 45 8.48 -8.35 -16.22
CA LYS A 45 9.94 -8.42 -16.31
C LYS A 45 10.51 -7.44 -17.36
N GLU A 46 9.85 -7.32 -18.50
CA GLU A 46 10.25 -6.38 -19.56
C GLU A 46 10.06 -4.92 -19.12
N ILE A 47 8.93 -4.59 -18.49
CA ILE A 47 8.69 -3.24 -17.94
C ILE A 47 9.72 -2.89 -16.87
N ILE A 48 10.02 -3.79 -15.94
CA ILE A 48 11.04 -3.55 -14.92
C ILE A 48 12.39 -3.28 -15.57
N LYS A 49 12.79 -4.04 -16.59
CA LYS A 49 14.03 -3.80 -17.32
C LYS A 49 14.06 -2.40 -17.97
N LYS A 50 12.97 -1.98 -18.61
CA LYS A 50 12.85 -0.62 -19.19
C LYS A 50 13.01 0.46 -18.11
N ILE A 51 12.28 0.32 -16.99
CA ILE A 51 12.35 1.26 -15.87
C ILE A 51 13.77 1.35 -15.32
N LYS A 52 14.41 0.21 -15.04
CA LYS A 52 15.77 0.16 -14.48
C LYS A 52 16.83 0.68 -15.45
N LYS A 53 16.62 0.56 -16.77
CA LYS A 53 17.46 1.17 -17.81
C LYS A 53 17.37 2.70 -17.77
N ILE A 54 16.18 3.26 -17.57
CA ILE A 54 15.96 4.71 -17.51
C ILE A 54 16.48 5.26 -16.17
N ASN A 55 16.13 4.61 -15.05
CA ASN A 55 16.56 5.00 -13.72
C ASN A 55 16.67 3.77 -12.80
N ASN A 56 17.90 3.25 -12.67
CA ASN A 56 18.16 2.06 -11.86
C ASN A 56 17.82 2.23 -10.36
N SER A 57 17.76 3.47 -9.89
CA SER A 57 17.41 3.77 -8.49
C SER A 57 15.91 3.71 -8.20
N THR A 58 15.03 3.63 -9.21
CA THR A 58 13.57 3.55 -9.01
C THR A 58 13.21 2.26 -8.28
N VAL A 59 12.38 2.36 -7.23
CA VAL A 59 11.85 1.21 -6.50
C VAL A 59 10.63 0.64 -7.22
N ILE A 60 10.58 -0.66 -7.37
CA ILE A 60 9.46 -1.38 -7.97
C ILE A 60 8.64 -2.02 -6.86
N LEU A 61 7.43 -1.52 -6.63
CA LEU A 61 6.43 -2.16 -5.79
C LEU A 61 5.59 -3.11 -6.65
N PHE A 62 5.69 -4.41 -6.40
CA PHE A 62 4.87 -5.42 -7.06
C PHE A 62 3.71 -5.80 -6.14
N ASP A 63 2.50 -5.42 -6.51
CA ASP A 63 1.29 -5.67 -5.73
C ASP A 63 0.73 -7.05 -6.12
N ILE A 64 0.82 -8.00 -5.20
CA ILE A 64 0.44 -9.39 -5.47
C ILE A 64 -0.99 -9.69 -5.03
N PRO A 65 -1.72 -10.49 -5.83
CA PRO A 65 -3.08 -10.89 -5.46
C PRO A 65 -3.06 -11.68 -4.15
N GLY A 66 -4.02 -11.38 -3.29
CA GLY A 66 -4.24 -12.11 -2.05
C GLY A 66 -5.08 -13.38 -2.26
N ILE A 67 -5.49 -13.95 -1.14
CA ILE A 67 -6.35 -15.15 -1.08
C ILE A 67 -7.84 -14.85 -1.37
N LYS A 68 -8.21 -13.59 -1.58
CA LYS A 68 -9.58 -13.16 -1.87
C LYS A 68 -10.20 -14.03 -2.96
N PRO A 69 -11.36 -14.68 -2.70
CA PRO A 69 -12.05 -15.47 -3.72
C PRO A 69 -12.48 -14.60 -4.90
N ARG A 70 -12.41 -15.16 -6.11
CA ARG A 70 -12.89 -14.54 -7.34
C ARG A 70 -13.83 -15.46 -8.07
N THR A 71 -14.81 -14.91 -8.75
CA THR A 71 -15.74 -15.69 -9.58
C THR A 71 -15.04 -16.32 -10.79
N LEU A 72 -15.39 -17.58 -11.11
CA LEU A 72 -14.83 -18.35 -12.23
C LEU A 72 -15.86 -18.62 -13.32
N ASN A 73 -16.86 -17.77 -13.49
CA ASN A 73 -17.77 -17.82 -14.63
C ASN A 73 -17.03 -17.48 -15.93
N ASP A 74 -17.40 -18.14 -17.02
CA ASP A 74 -16.79 -17.95 -18.35
C ASP A 74 -17.42 -16.77 -19.11
N SER A 75 -18.66 -16.40 -18.76
CA SER A 75 -19.42 -15.30 -19.35
C SER A 75 -20.15 -14.49 -18.29
N ASP A 76 -20.69 -13.35 -18.69
CA ASP A 76 -21.50 -12.50 -17.83
C ASP A 76 -22.75 -13.24 -17.33
N ILE A 77 -23.01 -13.13 -16.01
CA ILE A 77 -24.20 -13.72 -15.38
C ILE A 77 -25.13 -12.60 -14.94
N SER A 78 -26.30 -12.53 -15.58
CA SER A 78 -27.35 -11.59 -15.19
C SER A 78 -28.16 -12.14 -14.01
N ILE A 79 -28.31 -11.34 -12.96
CA ILE A 79 -29.03 -11.69 -11.73
C ILE A 79 -30.08 -10.60 -11.47
N LYS A 80 -31.30 -11.04 -11.22
CA LYS A 80 -32.42 -10.14 -10.86
C LYS A 80 -32.43 -9.85 -9.36
N LYS A 81 -32.96 -8.70 -8.96
CA LYS A 81 -33.24 -8.38 -7.57
C LYS A 81 -34.06 -9.52 -6.93
N ASN A 82 -33.70 -9.89 -5.70
CA ASN A 82 -34.27 -11.00 -4.93
C ASN A 82 -33.95 -12.43 -5.46
N GLN A 83 -33.23 -12.56 -6.56
CA GLN A 83 -32.76 -13.90 -7.01
C GLN A 83 -31.74 -14.44 -6.03
N VAL A 84 -31.82 -15.74 -5.75
CA VAL A 84 -30.83 -16.44 -4.92
C VAL A 84 -29.77 -17.05 -5.82
N ILE A 85 -28.51 -16.83 -5.45
CA ILE A 85 -27.35 -17.46 -6.08
C ILE A 85 -26.59 -18.30 -5.04
N LYS A 86 -25.80 -19.24 -5.52
CA LYS A 86 -24.93 -20.07 -4.70
C LYS A 86 -23.48 -19.90 -5.11
N LEU A 87 -22.64 -19.46 -4.17
CA LEU A 87 -21.18 -19.47 -4.31
C LEU A 87 -20.67 -20.80 -3.78
N ILE A 88 -19.74 -21.42 -4.50
CA ILE A 88 -19.17 -22.73 -4.07
C ILE A 88 -17.66 -22.78 -4.28
N ASP A 89 -17.00 -23.56 -3.44
CA ASP A 89 -15.60 -23.96 -3.64
C ASP A 89 -15.47 -24.92 -4.84
N LYS A 90 -14.32 -24.95 -5.48
CA LYS A 90 -14.01 -25.88 -6.61
C LYS A 90 -14.29 -27.34 -6.31
N ASN A 91 -14.16 -27.76 -5.05
CA ASN A 91 -14.34 -29.15 -4.63
C ASN A 91 -15.78 -29.47 -4.18
N TYR A 92 -16.70 -28.52 -4.25
CA TYR A 92 -18.09 -28.71 -3.84
C TYR A 92 -18.89 -29.43 -4.93
N LYS A 93 -19.47 -30.60 -4.59
CA LYS A 93 -20.06 -31.49 -5.60
C LYS A 93 -21.50 -31.16 -6.03
N LYS A 94 -22.22 -30.25 -5.33
CA LYS A 94 -23.61 -29.91 -5.64
C LYS A 94 -23.70 -28.58 -6.35
N SER A 95 -23.82 -28.61 -7.68
CA SER A 95 -24.05 -27.45 -8.53
C SER A 95 -25.53 -27.32 -8.91
N THR A 96 -26.05 -26.10 -8.99
CA THR A 96 -27.41 -25.75 -9.45
C THR A 96 -27.32 -24.68 -10.54
N LYS A 97 -28.43 -24.40 -11.23
CA LYS A 97 -28.49 -23.44 -12.34
C LYS A 97 -27.93 -22.03 -12.00
N ASN A 98 -27.96 -21.64 -10.71
CA ASN A 98 -27.50 -20.32 -10.24
C ASN A 98 -26.23 -20.42 -9.38
N THR A 99 -25.33 -21.33 -9.75
CA THR A 99 -24.10 -21.59 -8.99
C THR A 99 -22.91 -20.88 -9.63
N ILE A 100 -22.11 -20.18 -8.83
CA ILE A 100 -20.86 -19.55 -9.23
C ILE A 100 -19.71 -20.22 -8.46
N ILE A 101 -18.76 -20.76 -9.20
CA ILE A 101 -17.55 -21.37 -8.63
C ILE A 101 -16.54 -20.28 -8.28
N LEU A 102 -15.84 -20.43 -7.16
CA LEU A 102 -14.82 -19.49 -6.70
C LEU A 102 -13.40 -20.00 -6.93
N SER A 103 -12.46 -19.08 -7.17
CA SER A 103 -11.04 -19.38 -7.42
C SER A 103 -10.32 -19.94 -6.21
N ASN A 104 -10.66 -19.45 -5.03
CA ASN A 104 -10.12 -19.84 -3.73
C ASN A 104 -11.25 -20.35 -2.82
N PRO A 105 -10.92 -21.15 -1.81
CA PRO A 105 -11.90 -21.61 -0.84
C PRO A 105 -12.63 -20.46 -0.17
N ILE A 106 -13.89 -20.71 0.17
CA ILE A 106 -14.69 -19.80 0.98
C ILE A 106 -14.06 -19.74 2.38
N PRO A 107 -13.75 -18.52 2.89
CA PRO A 107 -13.15 -18.38 4.21
C PRO A 107 -14.12 -18.83 5.32
N SER A 108 -13.58 -19.06 6.50
CA SER A 108 -14.40 -19.34 7.68
C SER A 108 -15.26 -18.13 8.02
N LEU A 109 -16.58 -18.32 8.07
CA LEU A 109 -17.54 -17.26 8.28
C LEU A 109 -17.81 -17.04 9.76
N HIS A 110 -17.59 -15.83 10.24
CA HIS A 110 -18.03 -15.45 11.58
C HIS A 110 -19.57 -15.36 11.65
N ASN A 111 -20.13 -15.50 12.86
CA ASN A 111 -21.59 -15.39 13.06
C ASN A 111 -22.16 -14.04 12.61
N LYS A 112 -21.35 -12.97 12.67
CA LYS A 112 -21.71 -11.61 12.19
C LYS A 112 -21.72 -11.48 10.65
N ALA A 113 -21.25 -12.48 9.90
CA ALA A 113 -21.28 -12.43 8.44
C ALA A 113 -22.73 -12.68 7.97
N ASP A 114 -23.43 -11.60 7.65
CA ASP A 114 -24.84 -11.56 7.23
C ASP A 114 -25.00 -11.26 5.72
N SER A 115 -23.92 -10.91 5.07
CA SER A 115 -23.89 -10.48 3.67
C SER A 115 -22.55 -10.78 3.02
N PHE A 116 -22.55 -10.79 1.71
CA PHE A 116 -21.34 -10.72 0.89
C PHE A 116 -21.57 -9.78 -0.27
N SER A 117 -20.50 -9.32 -0.90
CA SER A 117 -20.59 -8.52 -2.12
C SER A 117 -19.66 -9.07 -3.21
N ILE A 118 -19.97 -8.70 -4.46
CA ILE A 118 -19.18 -9.02 -5.65
C ILE A 118 -18.84 -7.71 -6.36
N SER A 119 -17.67 -7.64 -7.03
CA SER A 119 -17.18 -6.44 -7.70
C SER A 119 -16.91 -5.29 -6.72
N ASP A 120 -16.06 -5.55 -5.72
CA ASP A 120 -15.55 -4.56 -4.78
C ASP A 120 -16.65 -3.73 -4.08
N GLY A 121 -17.67 -4.46 -3.59
CA GLY A 121 -18.81 -3.87 -2.87
C GLY A 121 -20.01 -3.48 -3.73
N GLN A 122 -19.85 -3.41 -5.07
CA GLN A 122 -20.89 -2.90 -5.99
C GLN A 122 -22.19 -3.69 -5.91
N TYR A 123 -22.14 -5.03 -5.87
CA TYR A 123 -23.30 -5.89 -5.88
C TYR A 123 -23.42 -6.63 -4.56
N GLN A 124 -24.43 -6.30 -3.76
CA GLN A 124 -24.61 -6.84 -2.42
C GLN A 124 -25.64 -7.98 -2.39
N PHE A 125 -25.36 -8.99 -1.57
CA PHE A 125 -26.18 -10.16 -1.36
C PHE A 125 -26.39 -10.40 0.14
N LYS A 126 -27.64 -10.63 0.57
CA LYS A 126 -27.94 -11.08 1.93
C LYS A 126 -27.70 -12.58 2.03
N ILE A 127 -26.92 -13.06 2.99
CA ILE A 127 -26.68 -14.48 3.22
C ILE A 127 -27.99 -15.11 3.72
N MET A 128 -28.46 -16.13 3.03
CA MET A 128 -29.66 -16.90 3.36
C MET A 128 -29.30 -18.25 3.99
N ASN A 129 -28.23 -18.85 3.51
CA ASN A 129 -27.74 -20.13 3.99
C ASN A 129 -26.22 -20.23 3.80
N LYS A 130 -25.52 -20.93 4.68
CA LYS A 130 -24.08 -21.11 4.61
C LYS A 130 -23.68 -22.47 5.19
N GLY A 131 -22.61 -23.05 4.64
CA GLY A 131 -22.07 -24.33 5.10
C GLY A 131 -20.66 -24.53 4.57
N LYS A 132 -20.10 -25.69 4.84
CA LYS A 132 -18.74 -26.01 4.39
C LYS A 132 -18.66 -26.00 2.87
N GLY A 133 -17.92 -25.07 2.32
CA GLY A 133 -17.67 -24.93 0.89
C GLY A 133 -18.79 -24.29 0.07
N PHE A 134 -19.82 -23.69 0.71
CA PHE A 134 -20.85 -22.93 0.00
C PHE A 134 -21.44 -21.78 0.80
N ILE A 135 -21.96 -20.79 0.08
CA ILE A 135 -22.79 -19.68 0.60
C ILE A 135 -23.94 -19.46 -0.38
N GLU A 136 -25.16 -19.36 0.12
CA GLU A 136 -26.33 -18.93 -0.65
C GLU A 136 -26.71 -17.51 -0.29
N GLY A 137 -26.84 -16.64 -1.31
CA GLY A 137 -27.14 -15.25 -1.10
C GLY A 137 -28.25 -14.75 -2.00
N LYS A 138 -29.13 -13.90 -1.43
CA LYS A 138 -30.22 -13.20 -2.11
C LYS A 138 -29.76 -11.83 -2.57
N SER A 139 -29.84 -11.55 -3.87
CA SER A 139 -29.41 -10.27 -4.44
C SER A 139 -30.28 -9.11 -3.96
N LYS A 140 -29.63 -7.98 -3.60
CA LYS A 140 -30.32 -6.74 -3.23
C LYS A 140 -30.71 -5.87 -4.41
N SER A 141 -30.12 -6.09 -5.59
CA SER A 141 -30.35 -5.30 -6.82
C SER A 141 -30.28 -6.17 -8.07
N ASN A 142 -30.73 -5.65 -9.22
CA ASN A 142 -30.33 -6.22 -10.49
C ASN A 142 -28.85 -6.02 -10.71
N CYS A 143 -28.15 -7.03 -11.20
CA CYS A 143 -26.72 -6.95 -11.44
C CYS A 143 -26.25 -7.89 -12.54
N VAL A 144 -25.07 -7.59 -13.11
CA VAL A 144 -24.35 -8.45 -14.06
C VAL A 144 -22.97 -8.78 -13.49
N ILE A 145 -22.77 -10.05 -13.16
CA ILE A 145 -21.51 -10.53 -12.62
C ILE A 145 -20.59 -10.91 -13.77
N LYS A 146 -19.56 -10.09 -14.00
CA LYS A 146 -18.51 -10.38 -14.98
C LYS A 146 -17.54 -11.45 -14.45
N PRO A 147 -16.80 -12.15 -15.33
CA PRO A 147 -15.76 -13.09 -14.95
C PRO A 147 -14.67 -12.48 -14.06
N LYS A 148 -14.09 -13.28 -13.19
CA LYS A 148 -12.92 -12.96 -12.34
C LYS A 148 -13.15 -11.82 -11.34
N LYS A 149 -14.40 -11.50 -11.00
CA LYS A 149 -14.72 -10.47 -10.01
C LYS A 149 -14.46 -10.93 -8.59
N GLY A 150 -13.88 -10.04 -7.76
CA GLY A 150 -13.63 -10.29 -6.35
C GLY A 150 -14.91 -10.47 -5.54
N VAL A 151 -14.86 -11.37 -4.56
CA VAL A 151 -15.95 -11.61 -3.60
C VAL A 151 -15.47 -11.16 -2.23
N ASN A 152 -16.17 -10.19 -1.63
CA ASN A 152 -15.91 -9.70 -0.28
C ASN A 152 -16.94 -10.33 0.68
N ILE A 153 -16.43 -10.90 1.76
CA ILE A 153 -17.27 -11.52 2.80
C ILE A 153 -16.83 -10.92 4.14
N PRO A 154 -17.50 -9.87 4.62
CA PRO A 154 -17.14 -9.19 5.85
C PRO A 154 -16.97 -10.12 7.05
N PHE A 155 -15.99 -9.83 7.91
CA PHE A 155 -15.65 -10.62 9.11
C PHE A 155 -15.30 -12.09 8.87
N SER A 156 -14.90 -12.46 7.66
CA SER A 156 -14.43 -13.80 7.35
C SER A 156 -12.94 -13.97 7.66
N THR A 157 -12.55 -15.17 8.09
CA THR A 157 -11.16 -15.51 8.41
C THR A 157 -10.63 -16.52 7.40
N TYR A 158 -9.54 -16.19 6.76
CA TYR A 158 -8.82 -17.08 5.86
C TYR A 158 -7.91 -18.03 6.66
N ASP A 159 -7.76 -19.27 6.17
CA ASP A 159 -6.79 -20.19 6.75
C ASP A 159 -5.37 -19.66 6.60
N GLU A 160 -4.65 -19.51 7.72
CA GLU A 160 -3.32 -18.89 7.76
C GLU A 160 -2.28 -19.70 6.96
N LYS A 161 -2.33 -21.04 7.04
CA LYS A 161 -1.38 -21.88 6.30
C LYS A 161 -1.61 -21.75 4.80
N LEU A 162 -2.87 -21.67 4.39
CA LEU A 162 -3.23 -21.42 3.00
C LEU A 162 -2.78 -20.03 2.54
N GLN A 163 -2.97 -18.97 3.36
CA GLN A 163 -2.45 -17.64 3.06
C GLN A 163 -0.94 -17.66 2.82
N ARG A 164 -0.17 -18.23 3.75
CA ARG A 164 1.30 -18.35 3.62
C ARG A 164 1.68 -19.07 2.33
N LYS A 165 1.03 -20.19 2.04
CA LYS A 165 1.29 -20.98 0.83
C LYS A 165 1.00 -20.19 -0.45
N VAL A 166 -0.10 -19.44 -0.50
CA VAL A 166 -0.49 -18.63 -1.65
C VAL A 166 0.56 -17.55 -1.90
N TYR A 167 0.92 -16.77 -0.87
CA TYR A 167 1.91 -15.71 -1.02
C TYR A 167 3.30 -16.27 -1.35
N GLU A 168 3.77 -17.29 -0.63
CA GLU A 168 5.07 -17.90 -0.89
C GLU A 168 5.16 -18.46 -2.31
N THR A 169 4.13 -19.14 -2.78
CA THR A 169 4.09 -19.68 -4.14
C THR A 169 4.17 -18.57 -5.18
N PHE A 170 3.44 -17.47 -4.96
CA PHE A 170 3.47 -16.34 -5.87
C PHE A 170 4.85 -15.65 -5.87
N ILE A 171 5.43 -15.42 -4.70
CA ILE A 171 6.76 -14.82 -4.54
C ILE A 171 7.82 -15.66 -5.26
N ARG A 172 7.84 -16.97 -5.05
CA ARG A 172 8.79 -17.88 -5.71
C ARG A 172 8.68 -17.84 -7.24
N LYS A 173 7.45 -17.80 -7.76
CA LYS A 173 7.19 -17.70 -9.21
C LYS A 173 7.60 -16.34 -9.79
N SER A 174 7.42 -15.26 -9.04
CA SER A 174 7.63 -13.90 -9.53
C SER A 174 8.99 -13.28 -9.16
N LYS A 175 9.75 -13.85 -8.22
CA LYS A 175 11.01 -13.27 -7.73
C LYS A 175 11.99 -12.92 -8.87
N SER A 176 12.04 -13.72 -9.92
CA SER A 176 12.94 -13.52 -11.07
C SER A 176 12.63 -12.29 -11.93
N ILE A 177 11.49 -11.63 -11.74
CA ILE A 177 11.18 -10.41 -12.50
C ILE A 177 11.92 -9.17 -11.99
N GLY A 178 12.40 -9.17 -10.72
CA GLY A 178 13.31 -8.14 -10.19
C GLY A 178 12.65 -6.94 -9.51
N TYR A 179 11.51 -7.14 -8.84
CA TYR A 179 10.91 -6.12 -7.97
C TYR A 179 11.71 -5.92 -6.67
N ASP A 180 11.48 -4.79 -6.01
CA ASP A 180 12.16 -4.39 -4.77
C ASP A 180 11.25 -4.54 -3.54
N ALA A 181 9.95 -4.39 -3.72
CA ALA A 181 8.94 -4.43 -2.67
C ALA A 181 7.70 -5.21 -3.11
N LEU A 182 6.99 -5.80 -2.14
CA LEU A 182 5.73 -6.52 -2.36
C LEU A 182 4.59 -5.84 -1.61
N GLY A 183 3.50 -5.58 -2.33
CA GLY A 183 2.20 -5.29 -1.73
C GLY A 183 1.50 -6.61 -1.42
N ILE A 184 1.24 -6.89 -0.14
CA ILE A 184 0.58 -8.11 0.32
C ILE A 184 -0.89 -7.82 0.56
N SER A 185 -1.75 -8.27 -0.36
CA SER A 185 -3.20 -8.04 -0.29
C SER A 185 -3.88 -8.94 0.73
N PHE A 186 -4.94 -8.44 1.38
CA PHE A 186 -5.80 -9.18 2.31
C PHE A 186 -5.08 -9.79 3.52
N ILE A 187 -4.03 -9.11 4.01
CA ILE A 187 -3.36 -9.57 5.23
C ILE A 187 -4.32 -9.53 6.43
N GLN A 188 -4.31 -10.59 7.23
CA GLN A 188 -5.14 -10.71 8.44
C GLN A 188 -4.30 -10.85 9.72
N GLU A 189 -3.08 -11.40 9.64
CA GLU A 189 -2.26 -11.70 10.81
C GLU A 189 -0.79 -11.36 10.62
N ALA A 190 -0.19 -10.79 11.65
CA ALA A 190 1.24 -10.45 11.68
C ALA A 190 2.16 -11.67 11.53
N LYS A 191 1.73 -12.86 11.98
CA LYS A 191 2.50 -14.11 11.84
C LYS A 191 2.82 -14.44 10.40
N THR A 192 1.91 -14.14 9.46
CA THR A 192 2.13 -14.32 8.03
C THR A 192 3.25 -13.38 7.54
N LEU A 193 3.28 -12.14 7.99
CA LEU A 193 4.34 -11.18 7.64
C LEU A 193 5.70 -11.62 8.19
N SER A 194 5.76 -12.03 9.46
CA SER A 194 6.98 -12.53 10.10
C SER A 194 7.53 -13.75 9.35
N TYR A 195 6.64 -14.66 8.93
CA TYR A 195 7.01 -15.81 8.11
C TYR A 195 7.61 -15.39 6.75
N LEU A 196 6.95 -14.46 6.05
CA LEU A 196 7.43 -13.99 4.75
C LEU A 196 8.77 -13.26 4.87
N LYS A 197 8.95 -12.43 5.89
CA LYS A 197 10.22 -11.74 6.16
C LYS A 197 11.36 -12.70 6.49
N SER A 198 11.09 -13.77 7.23
CA SER A 198 12.11 -14.79 7.52
C SER A 198 12.56 -15.56 6.27
N LYS A 199 11.65 -15.77 5.31
CA LYS A 199 11.93 -16.47 4.05
C LYS A 199 12.54 -15.58 2.97
N PHE A 200 12.21 -14.29 2.98
CA PHE A 200 12.58 -13.32 1.94
C PHE A 200 13.03 -12.00 2.58
N PRO A 201 14.13 -12.00 3.37
CA PRO A 201 14.54 -10.83 4.18
C PRO A 201 14.96 -9.62 3.35
N GLU A 202 15.33 -9.82 2.08
CA GLU A 202 15.71 -8.76 1.16
C GLU A 202 14.53 -7.95 0.62
N ILE A 203 13.31 -8.52 0.67
CA ILE A 203 12.12 -7.91 0.10
C ILE A 203 11.48 -6.95 1.10
N ILE A 204 11.11 -5.77 0.65
CA ILE A 204 10.33 -4.80 1.43
C ILE A 204 8.86 -5.24 1.38
N ILE A 205 8.21 -5.38 2.54
CA ILE A 205 6.81 -5.79 2.64
C ILE A 205 5.92 -4.60 2.94
N VAL A 206 5.01 -4.32 2.02
CA VAL A 206 3.92 -3.35 2.16
C VAL A 206 2.64 -4.11 2.46
N SER A 207 2.13 -3.98 3.68
CA SER A 207 0.90 -4.65 4.09
C SER A 207 -0.32 -3.84 3.69
N LYS A 208 -1.25 -4.46 2.98
CA LYS A 208 -2.50 -3.83 2.57
C LYS A 208 -3.60 -4.16 3.58
N ILE A 209 -4.12 -3.12 4.24
CA ILE A 209 -5.24 -3.23 5.18
C ILE A 209 -6.52 -3.05 4.39
N GLU A 210 -7.19 -4.16 4.12
CA GLU A 210 -8.31 -4.27 3.18
C GLU A 210 -9.50 -5.05 3.75
N ASN A 211 -9.43 -5.49 5.01
CA ASN A 211 -10.46 -6.35 5.59
C ASN A 211 -10.64 -6.13 7.10
N ALA A 212 -11.79 -6.55 7.63
CA ALA A 212 -12.16 -6.34 9.03
C ALA A 212 -11.21 -7.02 10.03
N ILE A 213 -10.70 -8.22 9.71
CA ILE A 213 -9.79 -8.96 10.60
C ILE A 213 -8.42 -8.28 10.63
N GLY A 214 -7.91 -7.82 9.47
CA GLY A 214 -6.68 -7.03 9.42
C GLY A 214 -6.78 -5.74 10.23
N LEU A 215 -7.96 -5.11 10.24
CA LEU A 215 -8.22 -3.93 11.07
C LEU A 215 -8.23 -4.26 12.57
N GLN A 216 -8.75 -5.43 12.97
CA GLN A 216 -8.70 -5.89 14.37
C GLN A 216 -7.26 -6.16 14.84
N ASN A 217 -6.39 -6.67 13.95
CA ASN A 217 -5.00 -7.01 14.23
C ASN A 217 -4.02 -5.89 13.82
N LEU A 218 -4.52 -4.67 13.67
CA LEU A 218 -3.81 -3.55 13.05
C LEU A 218 -2.45 -3.25 13.67
N SER A 219 -2.35 -3.19 15.01
CA SER A 219 -1.10 -2.83 15.71
C SER A 219 0.02 -3.82 15.43
N ASP A 220 -0.30 -5.12 15.47
CA ASP A 220 0.66 -6.18 15.22
C ASP A 220 1.07 -6.22 13.75
N ILE A 221 0.12 -6.02 12.83
CA ILE A 221 0.41 -5.93 11.39
C ILE A 221 1.31 -4.74 11.11
N CYS A 222 0.99 -3.55 11.62
CA CYS A 222 1.83 -2.35 11.45
C CYS A 222 3.24 -2.56 11.98
N SER A 223 3.38 -3.17 13.17
CA SER A 223 4.68 -3.46 13.79
C SER A 223 5.55 -4.37 12.91
N ASN A 224 4.93 -5.36 12.26
CA ASN A 224 5.61 -6.34 11.42
C ASN A 224 5.73 -5.94 9.94
N SER A 225 5.16 -4.81 9.53
CA SER A 225 5.25 -4.28 8.17
C SER A 225 6.50 -3.42 7.97
N ASP A 226 6.93 -3.24 6.71
CA ASP A 226 7.91 -2.20 6.36
C ASP A 226 7.19 -0.90 5.96
N ALA A 227 6.03 -1.01 5.32
CA ALA A 227 5.11 0.08 5.02
C ALA A 227 3.66 -0.44 5.09
N VAL A 228 2.70 0.46 5.20
CA VAL A 228 1.26 0.14 5.23
C VAL A 228 0.55 0.85 4.11
N MET A 229 -0.35 0.15 3.43
CA MET A 229 -1.23 0.68 2.39
C MET A 229 -2.69 0.54 2.82
N ILE A 230 -3.45 1.61 2.68
CA ILE A 230 -4.90 1.59 2.82
C ILE A 230 -5.49 1.48 1.42
N ASP A 231 -6.13 0.35 1.12
CA ASP A 231 -6.91 0.16 -0.09
C ASP A 231 -8.39 0.41 0.23
N ARG A 232 -8.88 1.60 -0.13
CA ARG A 232 -10.19 2.08 0.32
C ARG A 232 -11.33 1.31 -0.31
N GLY A 233 -11.19 0.91 -1.57
CA GLY A 233 -12.22 0.18 -2.29
C GLY A 233 -12.52 -1.18 -1.64
N ASP A 234 -11.50 -2.00 -1.41
CA ASP A 234 -11.66 -3.29 -0.75
C ASP A 234 -12.06 -3.14 0.72
N LEU A 235 -11.47 -2.18 1.44
CA LEU A 235 -11.76 -1.96 2.84
C LEU A 235 -13.24 -1.58 3.06
N SER A 236 -13.80 -0.69 2.24
CA SER A 236 -15.21 -0.27 2.35
C SER A 236 -16.17 -1.45 2.19
N ALA A 237 -15.88 -2.35 1.24
CA ALA A 237 -16.65 -3.56 1.00
C ALA A 237 -16.64 -4.56 2.17
N GLU A 238 -15.59 -4.52 3.01
CA GLU A 238 -15.35 -5.43 4.12
C GLU A 238 -15.87 -4.94 5.48
N ILE A 239 -15.98 -3.60 5.69
CA ILE A 239 -16.31 -3.03 7.01
C ILE A 239 -17.63 -2.24 7.05
N LYS A 240 -18.36 -2.18 5.93
CA LYS A 240 -19.52 -1.30 5.67
C LYS A 240 -19.11 0.17 5.52
N ASP A 241 -19.64 0.85 4.54
CA ASP A 241 -19.22 2.18 4.07
C ASP A 241 -19.17 3.24 5.18
N TYR A 242 -20.15 3.25 6.08
CA TYR A 242 -20.23 4.23 7.17
C TYR A 242 -19.12 4.11 8.22
N ASN A 243 -18.33 3.00 8.23
CA ASN A 243 -17.17 2.83 9.10
C ASN A 243 -15.84 3.22 8.42
N LEU A 244 -15.86 3.53 7.12
CA LEU A 244 -14.65 3.75 6.34
C LEU A 244 -13.80 4.89 6.87
N PHE A 245 -14.41 6.02 7.20
CA PHE A 245 -13.70 7.19 7.71
C PHE A 245 -12.94 6.89 9.01
N SER A 246 -13.59 6.27 9.99
CA SER A 246 -12.96 5.92 11.27
C SER A 246 -11.89 4.85 11.11
N ALA A 247 -12.07 3.89 10.19
CA ALA A 247 -11.07 2.89 9.86
C ALA A 247 -9.81 3.51 9.25
N ILE A 248 -9.95 4.38 8.23
CA ILE A 248 -8.84 5.10 7.61
C ILE A 248 -8.06 5.89 8.65
N THR A 249 -8.76 6.63 9.52
CA THR A 249 -8.13 7.42 10.60
C THR A 249 -7.34 6.52 11.57
N SER A 250 -7.93 5.39 11.97
CA SER A 250 -7.29 4.43 12.88
C SER A 250 -6.04 3.79 12.28
N ILE A 251 -6.12 3.37 11.00
CA ILE A 251 -4.99 2.78 10.28
C ILE A 251 -3.87 3.82 10.12
N ALA A 252 -4.20 5.04 9.71
CA ALA A 252 -3.21 6.10 9.56
C ALA A 252 -2.53 6.42 10.89
N LYS A 253 -3.31 6.59 11.97
CA LYS A 253 -2.80 6.83 13.31
C LYS A 253 -1.84 5.72 13.74
N GLU A 254 -2.25 4.45 13.69
CA GLU A 254 -1.41 3.33 14.12
C GLU A 254 -0.14 3.21 13.28
N THR A 255 -0.25 3.39 11.95
CA THR A 255 0.90 3.37 11.04
C THR A 255 1.94 4.43 11.42
N LYS A 256 1.49 5.66 11.66
CA LYS A 256 2.39 6.77 12.03
C LYS A 256 2.99 6.59 13.42
N LEU A 257 2.22 6.03 14.33
CA LEU A 257 2.70 5.72 15.67
C LEU A 257 3.82 4.67 15.69
N LYS A 258 3.85 3.76 14.70
CA LYS A 258 4.97 2.83 14.49
C LYS A 258 6.07 3.42 13.59
N GLY A 259 5.96 4.69 13.20
CA GLY A 259 6.90 5.37 12.30
C GLY A 259 6.97 4.76 10.90
N LYS A 260 5.93 4.03 10.47
CA LYS A 260 5.91 3.39 9.16
C LYS A 260 5.43 4.34 8.06
N PRO A 261 5.91 4.16 6.82
CA PRO A 261 5.34 4.87 5.67
C PRO A 261 3.87 4.47 5.46
N LEU A 262 3.04 5.46 5.17
CA LEU A 262 1.63 5.29 4.85
C LEU A 262 1.38 5.56 3.35
N ILE A 263 0.70 4.63 2.69
CA ILE A 263 0.27 4.75 1.30
C ILE A 263 -1.26 4.81 1.28
N MET A 264 -1.83 5.86 0.64
CA MET A 264 -3.26 5.96 0.39
C MET A 264 -3.55 5.50 -1.03
N ALA A 265 -4.32 4.44 -1.18
CA ALA A 265 -4.60 3.79 -2.46
C ALA A 265 -6.08 3.85 -2.82
N THR A 266 -6.35 3.74 -4.13
CA THR A 266 -7.66 3.72 -4.78
C THR A 266 -8.52 4.97 -4.57
N GLU A 267 -9.46 5.21 -5.48
CA GLU A 267 -10.45 6.30 -5.42
C GLU A 267 -9.83 7.69 -5.14
N ASN A 268 -8.65 7.98 -5.71
CA ASN A 268 -7.99 9.28 -5.51
C ASN A 268 -8.43 10.34 -6.52
N LEU A 269 -8.38 10.02 -7.83
CA LEU A 269 -8.69 10.92 -8.92
C LEU A 269 -9.40 10.20 -10.08
N ASP A 270 -10.26 9.24 -9.76
CA ASP A 270 -10.95 8.38 -10.74
C ASP A 270 -11.76 9.18 -11.76
N SER A 271 -12.39 10.28 -11.33
CA SER A 271 -13.17 11.13 -12.23
C SER A 271 -12.30 11.79 -13.32
N MET A 272 -11.02 11.99 -13.05
CA MET A 272 -10.10 12.60 -14.03
C MET A 272 -9.72 11.67 -15.19
N GLN A 273 -10.09 10.40 -15.14
CA GLN A 273 -9.96 9.52 -16.29
C GLN A 273 -10.83 10.01 -17.46
N LEU A 274 -11.97 10.64 -17.15
CA LEU A 274 -12.96 11.16 -18.12
C LEU A 274 -13.08 12.69 -18.10
N ARG A 275 -12.47 13.38 -17.14
CA ARG A 275 -12.59 14.82 -16.92
C ARG A 275 -11.23 15.50 -16.90
N SER A 276 -11.20 16.78 -17.18
CA SER A 276 -9.98 17.62 -17.08
C SER A 276 -9.63 18.01 -15.65
N SER A 277 -10.60 17.94 -14.72
CA SER A 277 -10.44 18.30 -13.31
C SER A 277 -11.15 17.31 -12.40
N PRO A 278 -10.69 17.09 -11.16
CA PRO A 278 -11.32 16.19 -10.22
C PRO A 278 -12.64 16.78 -9.69
N THR A 279 -13.45 15.93 -9.09
CA THR A 279 -14.62 16.36 -8.33
C THR A 279 -14.22 17.05 -7.03
N LYS A 280 -15.11 17.87 -6.48
CA LYS A 280 -14.89 18.51 -5.17
C LYS A 280 -14.70 17.47 -4.05
N SER A 281 -15.40 16.35 -4.13
CA SER A 281 -15.28 15.24 -3.16
C SER A 281 -13.88 14.61 -3.22
N GLU A 282 -13.31 14.40 -4.40
CA GLU A 282 -11.94 13.91 -4.55
C GLU A 282 -10.91 14.89 -4.00
N ILE A 283 -11.09 16.19 -4.23
CA ILE A 283 -10.22 17.24 -3.68
C ILE A 283 -10.23 17.19 -2.14
N VAL A 284 -11.42 17.12 -1.53
CA VAL A 284 -11.57 17.04 -0.07
C VAL A 284 -10.98 15.74 0.48
N SER A 285 -11.21 14.60 -0.20
CA SER A 285 -10.63 13.30 0.16
C SER A 285 -9.10 13.30 0.11
N LEU A 286 -8.51 13.94 -0.91
CA LEU A 286 -7.05 14.13 -0.99
C LEU A 286 -6.53 15.06 0.11
N GLY A 287 -7.24 16.15 0.40
CA GLY A 287 -6.92 17.05 1.52
C GLY A 287 -6.92 16.30 2.85
N TYR A 288 -7.92 15.46 3.09
CA TYR A 288 -7.95 14.59 4.26
C TYR A 288 -6.78 13.61 4.28
N SER A 289 -6.47 12.96 3.16
CA SER A 289 -5.31 12.05 3.06
C SER A 289 -4.00 12.75 3.40
N THR A 290 -3.79 13.98 2.95
CA THR A 290 -2.59 14.77 3.28
C THR A 290 -2.55 15.16 4.76
N SER A 291 -3.70 15.48 5.36
CA SER A 291 -3.79 15.80 6.80
C SER A 291 -3.45 14.61 7.70
N LEU A 292 -3.59 13.39 7.19
CA LEU A 292 -3.17 12.14 7.86
C LEU A 292 -1.66 11.85 7.73
N ASN A 293 -0.86 12.78 7.20
CA ASN A 293 0.56 12.58 6.92
C ASN A 293 0.85 11.39 5.99
N THR A 294 0.02 11.20 4.98
CA THR A 294 0.24 10.16 3.97
C THR A 294 1.55 10.41 3.23
N ASP A 295 2.40 9.40 3.17
CA ASP A 295 3.68 9.49 2.47
C ASP A 295 3.54 9.34 0.95
N LYS A 296 2.63 8.48 0.51
CA LYS A 296 2.39 8.23 -0.92
C LYS A 296 0.90 8.21 -1.24
N ILE A 297 0.52 8.92 -2.28
CA ILE A 297 -0.80 8.80 -2.93
C ILE A 297 -0.62 7.87 -4.14
N MET A 298 -1.26 6.72 -4.11
CA MET A 298 -1.20 5.75 -5.20
C MET A 298 -2.26 6.06 -6.25
N LEU A 299 -1.85 6.08 -7.50
CA LEU A 299 -2.73 6.15 -8.67
C LEU A 299 -2.78 4.76 -9.32
N SER A 300 -3.98 4.22 -9.49
CA SER A 300 -4.26 2.90 -10.04
C SER A 300 -4.55 2.97 -11.55
N GLU A 301 -5.83 2.94 -11.91
CA GLU A 301 -6.29 3.04 -13.29
C GLU A 301 -6.00 4.41 -13.89
N GLU A 302 -5.96 5.45 -13.07
CA GLU A 302 -5.66 6.83 -13.44
C GLU A 302 -4.31 6.97 -14.17
N THR A 303 -3.37 6.06 -13.92
CA THR A 303 -2.08 6.04 -14.62
C THR A 303 -1.84 4.77 -15.43
N ALA A 304 -2.50 3.67 -15.09
CA ALA A 304 -2.29 2.40 -15.78
C ALA A 304 -2.97 2.32 -17.16
N ILE A 305 -4.20 2.83 -17.27
CA ILE A 305 -5.02 2.70 -18.48
C ILE A 305 -5.61 4.02 -18.99
N SER A 306 -5.58 5.09 -18.20
CA SER A 306 -6.15 6.37 -18.61
C SER A 306 -5.27 7.07 -19.65
N PRO A 307 -5.83 7.54 -20.76
CA PRO A 307 -5.11 8.41 -21.70
C PRO A 307 -4.77 9.78 -21.09
N ASN A 308 -5.49 10.19 -20.05
CA ASN A 308 -5.31 11.48 -19.36
C ASN A 308 -4.23 11.45 -18.26
N TRP A 309 -3.47 10.37 -18.12
CA TRP A 309 -2.52 10.17 -17.01
C TRP A 309 -1.57 11.36 -16.78
N LYS A 310 -1.13 12.04 -17.84
CA LYS A 310 -0.25 13.23 -17.73
C LYS A 310 -0.92 14.37 -16.99
N ASN A 311 -2.18 14.66 -17.34
CA ASN A 311 -2.96 15.70 -16.68
C ASN A 311 -3.22 15.35 -15.21
N ILE A 312 -3.55 14.08 -14.94
CA ILE A 312 -3.80 13.58 -13.59
C ILE A 312 -2.57 13.74 -12.70
N ILE A 313 -1.40 13.26 -13.14
CA ILE A 313 -0.16 13.39 -12.35
C ILE A 313 0.22 14.87 -12.15
N ASN A 314 0.11 15.70 -13.19
CA ASN A 314 0.43 17.12 -13.09
C ASN A 314 -0.49 17.84 -12.11
N TRP A 315 -1.79 17.56 -12.16
CA TRP A 315 -2.76 18.13 -11.24
C TRP A 315 -2.46 17.71 -9.80
N LEU A 316 -2.26 16.42 -9.56
CA LEU A 316 -1.94 15.89 -8.23
C LEU A 316 -0.64 16.50 -7.69
N ASN A 317 0.39 16.62 -8.51
CA ASN A 317 1.66 17.23 -8.09
C ASN A 317 1.48 18.70 -7.68
N LYS A 318 0.70 19.47 -8.44
CA LYS A 318 0.38 20.87 -8.08
C LYS A 318 -0.39 20.94 -6.76
N PHE A 319 -1.40 20.08 -6.58
CA PHE A 319 -2.17 19.99 -5.35
C PHE A 319 -1.27 19.69 -4.15
N LEU A 320 -0.45 18.64 -4.22
CA LEU A 320 0.44 18.24 -3.13
C LEU A 320 1.51 19.29 -2.80
N LEU A 321 2.02 20.03 -3.79
CA LEU A 321 2.94 21.15 -3.57
C LEU A 321 2.25 22.33 -2.88
N ASN A 322 0.97 22.56 -3.14
CA ASN A 322 0.19 23.58 -2.45
C ASN A 322 -0.08 23.19 -1.01
N GLU A 323 -0.58 21.96 -0.79
CA GLU A 323 -0.93 21.45 0.54
C GLU A 323 0.31 21.24 1.44
N SER A 324 1.49 20.98 0.88
CA SER A 324 2.73 20.88 1.68
C SER A 324 3.08 22.17 2.45
N LYS A 325 2.51 23.31 2.07
CA LYS A 325 2.63 24.58 2.79
C LYS A 325 1.70 24.66 3.99
N ASN A 326 0.61 23.89 3.98
CA ASN A 326 -0.42 23.83 5.01
C ASN A 326 -0.17 22.63 5.93
N ILE A 327 0.90 22.68 6.73
CA ILE A 327 1.25 21.55 7.61
C ILE A 327 0.22 21.48 8.76
N TYR A 328 -0.61 20.45 8.71
CA TYR A 328 -1.55 20.13 9.80
C TYR A 328 -0.81 19.41 10.95
N LYS A 329 -0.17 20.18 11.84
CA LYS A 329 0.69 19.65 12.93
C LYS A 329 -0.04 18.81 13.98
N ASN A 330 -1.38 18.84 14.05
CA ASN A 330 -2.12 18.38 15.23
C ASN A 330 -3.03 17.16 15.06
N VAL A 331 -2.88 16.35 13.99
CA VAL A 331 -3.80 15.22 13.78
C VAL A 331 -3.56 14.06 14.77
N PHE A 332 -2.37 13.94 15.32
CA PHE A 332 -2.00 12.88 16.25
C PHE A 332 -1.35 13.47 17.50
N GLY A 333 -2.14 13.66 18.53
CA GLY A 333 -1.67 14.25 19.81
C GLY A 333 -0.52 13.47 20.47
N ASP A 334 0.22 14.17 21.26
CA ASP A 334 1.56 13.99 21.81
C ASP A 334 1.70 12.94 22.96
N LYS A 335 0.87 11.91 23.04
CA LYS A 335 0.74 11.06 24.25
C LYS A 335 1.83 9.99 24.48
N ARG A 336 2.92 9.91 23.69
CA ARG A 336 3.82 8.74 23.69
C ARG A 336 5.25 8.93 24.15
N LEU A 337 5.64 10.11 24.51
CA LEU A 337 7.01 10.36 24.96
C LEU A 337 7.32 9.84 26.39
N VAL A 338 6.32 9.28 27.08
CA VAL A 338 6.38 9.05 28.53
C VAL A 338 7.13 7.77 28.92
N GLU A 339 7.35 6.82 28.01
CA GLU A 339 7.88 5.49 28.39
C GLU A 339 9.26 5.12 27.82
N ASP A 340 9.92 6.01 27.07
CA ASP A 340 11.24 5.71 26.47
C ASP A 340 12.38 6.19 27.38
N LYS A 341 13.40 5.34 27.57
CA LYS A 341 14.64 5.68 28.32
C LYS A 341 15.37 6.92 27.76
N ASN A 342 15.10 7.30 26.53
CA ASN A 342 15.65 8.47 25.84
C ASN A 342 14.63 9.61 25.68
N TYR A 343 13.70 9.73 26.60
CA TYR A 343 12.60 10.72 26.54
C TYR A 343 13.06 12.13 26.14
N SER A 344 14.15 12.64 26.73
CA SER A 344 14.66 13.99 26.45
C SER A 344 15.08 14.16 24.97
N ILE A 345 15.72 13.13 24.40
CA ILE A 345 16.12 13.14 22.98
C ILE A 345 14.87 13.14 22.08
N TRP A 346 13.90 12.29 22.36
CA TRP A 346 12.68 12.19 21.56
C TRP A 346 11.80 13.43 21.68
N LYS A 347 11.75 14.03 22.87
CA LYS A 347 11.09 15.32 23.09
C LYS A 347 11.73 16.42 22.24
N THR A 348 13.06 16.50 22.22
CA THR A 348 13.76 17.45 21.34
C THR A 348 13.46 17.18 19.89
N VAL A 349 13.53 15.91 19.44
CA VAL A 349 13.23 15.53 18.05
C VAL A 349 11.79 15.88 17.65
N SER A 350 10.81 15.71 18.54
CA SER A 350 9.41 16.04 18.27
C SER A 350 9.17 17.53 18.06
N GLN A 351 10.04 18.38 18.59
CA GLN A 351 9.96 19.83 18.52
C GLN A 351 10.78 20.44 17.36
N LEU A 352 11.64 19.64 16.69
CA LEU A 352 12.40 20.11 15.54
C LEU A 352 11.46 20.35 14.35
N GLU A 353 11.41 21.58 13.89
CA GLU A 353 10.72 21.94 12.67
C GLU A 353 11.72 21.80 11.48
N ASP A 354 11.98 22.71 10.68
CA ASP A 354 12.76 22.61 9.45
C ASP A 354 14.24 22.18 9.57
N THR A 355 14.68 21.74 10.75
CA THR A 355 16.06 21.31 11.00
C THR A 355 16.28 19.87 10.50
N PRO A 356 17.23 19.64 9.56
CA PRO A 356 17.56 18.30 9.10
C PRO A 356 18.12 17.40 10.21
N ILE A 357 17.58 16.20 10.34
CA ILE A 357 18.07 15.18 11.27
C ILE A 357 18.99 14.22 10.49
N ILE A 358 20.22 14.08 10.96
CA ILE A 358 21.19 13.20 10.34
C ILE A 358 21.22 11.88 11.10
N ILE A 359 21.06 10.78 10.37
CA ILE A 359 20.99 9.42 10.93
C ILE A 359 22.03 8.52 10.23
N PHE A 360 22.69 7.69 11.03
CA PHE A 360 23.48 6.57 10.54
C PHE A 360 22.72 5.29 10.88
N SER A 361 22.26 4.56 9.85
CA SER A 361 21.40 3.37 10.08
C SER A 361 21.56 2.34 8.97
N ARG A 362 21.71 1.07 9.31
CA ARG A 362 21.69 -0.08 8.38
C ARG A 362 20.30 -0.66 8.19
N SER A 363 19.53 -0.79 9.27
CA SER A 363 18.21 -1.42 9.26
C SER A 363 17.08 -0.45 8.87
N GLY A 364 17.29 0.86 9.05
CA GLY A 364 16.25 1.87 8.92
C GLY A 364 15.40 2.07 10.19
N GLU A 365 15.65 1.33 11.28
CA GLU A 365 14.90 1.49 12.55
C GLU A 365 14.98 2.90 13.13
N ALA A 366 16.15 3.55 13.03
CA ALA A 366 16.29 4.93 13.49
C ALA A 366 15.39 5.91 12.72
N ILE A 367 15.15 5.64 11.42
CA ILE A 367 14.18 6.42 10.64
C ILE A 367 12.78 6.26 11.23
N GLN A 368 12.38 5.02 11.50
CA GLN A 368 11.07 4.72 12.07
C GLN A 368 10.87 5.39 13.44
N LYS A 369 11.89 5.34 14.32
CA LYS A 369 11.84 6.01 15.62
C LYS A 369 11.66 7.53 15.49
N VAL A 370 12.43 8.18 14.62
CA VAL A 370 12.26 9.64 14.38
C VAL A 370 10.87 9.92 13.80
N LYS A 371 10.44 9.16 12.79
CA LYS A 371 9.14 9.37 12.15
C LYS A 371 7.95 9.06 13.07
N SER A 372 8.10 8.23 14.10
CA SER A 372 7.03 7.96 15.07
C SER A 372 6.79 9.14 16.02
N VAL A 373 7.79 9.95 16.31
CA VAL A 373 7.69 11.13 17.19
C VAL A 373 7.57 12.45 16.41
N ASN A 374 8.15 12.50 15.21
CA ASN A 374 8.06 13.63 14.30
C ASN A 374 7.84 13.15 12.86
N PRO A 375 6.59 12.92 12.43
CA PRO A 375 6.27 12.46 11.08
C PRO A 375 6.75 13.38 9.96
N PHE A 376 6.91 14.68 10.25
CA PHE A 376 7.33 15.71 9.30
C PHE A 376 8.84 15.88 9.20
N ALA A 377 9.61 15.25 10.09
CA ALA A 377 11.05 15.40 10.15
C ALA A 377 11.73 15.25 8.79
N ASN A 378 12.63 16.19 8.48
CA ASN A 378 13.55 16.09 7.36
C ASN A 378 14.74 15.22 7.76
N ILE A 379 14.92 14.05 7.14
CA ILE A 379 15.93 13.07 7.55
C ILE A 379 16.91 12.83 6.43
N LEU A 380 18.20 12.96 6.74
CA LEU A 380 19.31 12.52 5.90
C LEU A 380 19.94 11.27 6.51
N VAL A 381 19.87 10.16 5.79
CA VAL A 381 20.34 8.86 6.27
C VAL A 381 21.63 8.46 5.58
N PHE A 382 22.65 8.15 6.36
CA PHE A 382 23.86 7.51 5.87
C PHE A 382 23.78 6.00 6.11
N THR A 383 23.93 5.20 5.04
CA THR A 383 23.78 3.74 5.11
C THR A 383 24.60 3.01 4.04
N ASP A 384 25.05 1.80 4.35
CA ASP A 384 25.63 0.84 3.39
C ASP A 384 24.61 -0.20 2.92
N SER A 385 23.35 -0.11 3.39
CA SER A 385 22.29 -1.05 3.07
C SER A 385 21.48 -0.61 1.85
N SER A 386 21.55 -1.39 0.77
CA SER A 386 20.71 -1.18 -0.41
C SER A 386 19.21 -1.30 -0.09
N ARG A 387 18.85 -2.20 0.85
CA ARG A 387 17.46 -2.35 1.31
C ARG A 387 16.97 -1.07 2.00
N THR A 388 17.77 -0.48 2.88
CA THR A 388 17.43 0.77 3.59
C THR A 388 17.29 1.94 2.63
N ILE A 389 18.15 2.04 1.60
CA ILE A 389 18.02 3.05 0.54
C ILE A 389 16.68 2.90 -0.22
N LYS A 390 16.29 1.66 -0.55
CA LYS A 390 15.03 1.41 -1.23
C LYS A 390 13.83 1.70 -0.32
N LEU A 391 13.89 1.25 0.93
CA LEU A 391 12.85 1.48 1.92
C LEU A 391 12.64 2.97 2.23
N SER A 392 13.70 3.75 2.31
CA SER A 392 13.61 5.18 2.59
C SER A 392 12.75 5.95 1.57
N LYS A 393 12.65 5.46 0.34
CA LYS A 393 11.84 6.10 -0.71
C LYS A 393 10.34 6.02 -0.47
N PHE A 394 9.90 5.18 0.45
CA PHE A 394 8.49 5.11 0.85
C PHE A 394 8.08 6.30 1.73
N TRP A 395 8.98 6.85 2.56
CA TRP A 395 8.72 8.08 3.30
C TRP A 395 8.89 9.32 2.44
N ILE A 396 8.17 10.38 2.81
CA ILE A 396 8.48 11.75 2.41
C ILE A 396 9.58 12.31 3.30
N ASN A 397 10.34 13.30 2.80
CA ASN A 397 11.38 14.00 3.57
C ASN A 397 12.45 13.07 4.16
N VAL A 398 12.75 11.94 3.50
CA VAL A 398 13.85 11.06 3.85
C VAL A 398 14.73 10.87 2.62
N GLU A 399 16.00 11.24 2.74
CA GLU A 399 17.03 11.00 1.73
C GLU A 399 18.13 10.10 2.27
N CYS A 400 18.69 9.26 1.41
CA CYS A 400 19.80 8.38 1.78
C CYS A 400 21.04 8.69 0.96
N ILE A 401 22.17 8.69 1.66
CA ILE A 401 23.52 8.69 1.09
C ILE A 401 24.14 7.32 1.31
N TYR A 402 24.60 6.71 0.23
CA TYR A 402 25.30 5.42 0.30
C TYR A 402 26.73 5.60 0.80
N LEU A 403 27.10 4.84 1.84
CA LEU A 403 28.46 4.75 2.34
C LEU A 403 29.12 3.46 1.86
N LYS A 404 30.28 3.54 1.19
CA LYS A 404 31.05 2.35 0.76
C LYS A 404 31.50 1.47 1.93
N LYS A 405 31.75 2.05 3.11
CA LYS A 405 32.09 1.34 4.34
C LYS A 405 31.32 1.98 5.49
N PHE A 406 30.35 1.27 6.00
CA PHE A 406 29.72 1.59 7.28
C PHE A 406 30.58 0.96 8.38
N VAL A 407 31.59 1.70 8.83
CA VAL A 407 32.41 1.22 9.95
C VAL A 407 31.58 1.40 11.22
N ASN A 408 31.39 0.32 11.96
CA ASN A 408 30.66 0.29 13.23
C ASN A 408 31.50 0.95 14.35
N THR A 409 32.18 2.05 14.03
CA THR A 409 32.99 2.80 14.98
C THR A 409 32.09 3.75 15.75
N LYS A 410 31.82 3.40 16.98
CA LYS A 410 31.25 4.28 18.00
C LYS A 410 32.21 5.45 18.22
N GLY A 411 32.08 6.54 17.49
CA GLY A 411 32.92 7.70 17.76
C GLY A 411 32.53 8.94 16.95
N ASN A 412 32.52 10.08 17.64
CA ASN A 412 32.25 11.41 17.09
C ASN A 412 33.18 11.74 15.90
N LYS A 413 34.44 11.24 15.91
CA LYS A 413 35.43 11.46 14.84
C LYS A 413 34.98 10.84 13.51
N PHE A 414 34.36 9.66 13.51
CA PHE A 414 33.82 9.03 12.30
C PHE A 414 32.66 9.85 11.73
N VAL A 415 31.73 10.24 12.57
CA VAL A 415 30.58 11.09 12.20
C VAL A 415 31.08 12.40 11.58
N PHE A 416 31.99 13.08 12.26
CA PHE A 416 32.54 14.36 11.81
C PHE A 416 33.25 14.24 10.45
N ASN A 417 34.13 13.24 10.29
CA ASN A 417 34.85 13.01 9.03
C ASN A 417 33.91 12.66 7.88
N THR A 418 32.85 11.85 8.14
CA THR A 418 31.84 11.51 7.15
C THR A 418 31.06 12.78 6.73
N LEU A 419 30.59 13.59 7.68
CA LEU A 419 29.88 14.82 7.38
C LEU A 419 30.77 15.82 6.61
N LYS A 420 32.06 15.91 6.95
CA LYS A 420 33.02 16.74 6.22
C LYS A 420 33.21 16.28 4.78
N SER A 421 33.31 14.97 4.52
CA SER A 421 33.45 14.42 3.16
C SER A 421 32.19 14.60 2.28
N TYR A 422 31.01 14.71 2.91
CA TYR A 422 29.72 14.95 2.24
C TYR A 422 29.18 16.37 2.45
N LYS A 423 30.07 17.33 2.75
CA LYS A 423 29.66 18.72 3.08
C LYS A 423 28.69 19.31 2.05
N ASN A 424 28.94 19.14 0.76
CA ASN A 424 28.11 19.69 -0.31
C ASN A 424 26.72 19.01 -0.40
N ASP A 425 26.63 17.71 -0.04
CA ASP A 425 25.39 16.95 -0.05
C ASP A 425 24.53 17.26 1.19
N VAL A 426 25.20 17.56 2.32
CA VAL A 426 24.56 17.84 3.62
C VAL A 426 24.14 19.30 3.74
N PHE A 427 25.04 20.23 3.40
CA PHE A 427 24.84 21.66 3.65
C PHE A 427 24.56 22.48 2.38
N GLY A 428 24.57 21.83 1.22
CA GLY A 428 24.42 22.52 -0.07
C GLY A 428 25.75 23.14 -0.56
N LYS A 429 25.80 23.49 -1.82
CA LYS A 429 26.86 24.35 -2.36
C LYS A 429 26.53 25.79 -1.96
N ASN A 430 27.40 26.43 -1.17
CA ASN A 430 27.37 27.88 -1.01
C ASN A 430 27.73 28.52 -2.32
#